data_dcf1fb7204f90f68c01453fc146a07d5
#
_entry.id   dcf1fb7204f90f68c01453fc146a07d5
#
_cell.length_a   1.000
_cell.length_b   1.000
_cell.length_c   1.000
_cell.angle_alpha   90.00
_cell.angle_beta   90.00
_cell.angle_gamma   90.00
#
_symmetry.space_group_name_H-M   'P 1'
#
loop_
_entity.id
_entity.type
_entity.pdbx_description
1 polymer ?
#
loop_
_entity_poly.entity_id
_entity_poly.type
_entity_poly.pdbx_seq_one_letter_code
_entity_poly.pdbx_strand_id
1 'polypeptide(L)'
;GPREGWIADAASDATTARLVERAMRAGTVLRDDGQITFAWEGDQRPDASTSQRFGYAPGAQRFILDDSRLLTMHRRMPRVQNSAVAFLRHLRERGFTQAPQLFGTALVTDRSGEAWVAVTSQSFIQNPTDIDAALREILRTGTADERLVRTAEHVADALASLHRAL
;
A
#
# COMPACT_ATOMS: atom_id res chain seq x y z
N GLY A 1 -39.75 -15.60 -7.59
CA GLY A 1 -39.93 -14.16 -7.49
C GLY A 1 -38.59 -13.44 -7.61
N PRO A 2 -38.52 -12.19 -8.08
CA PRO A 2 -37.28 -11.42 -8.11
C PRO A 2 -36.74 -11.30 -6.69
N ARG A 3 -35.44 -11.58 -6.52
CA ARG A 3 -34.77 -11.35 -5.24
C ARG A 3 -34.47 -9.86 -5.15
N GLU A 4 -35.13 -9.14 -4.27
CA GLU A 4 -34.72 -7.81 -3.89
C GLU A 4 -33.40 -7.93 -3.11
N GLY A 5 -32.34 -7.28 -3.61
CA GLY A 5 -31.04 -7.25 -2.97
C GLY A 5 -30.39 -5.89 -3.21
N TRP A 6 -29.59 -5.43 -2.26
CA TRP A 6 -28.77 -4.24 -2.41
C TRP A 6 -27.48 -4.61 -3.13
N ILE A 7 -27.14 -3.88 -4.20
CA ILE A 7 -25.82 -3.96 -4.81
C ILE A 7 -24.93 -2.97 -4.06
N ALA A 8 -24.04 -3.50 -3.23
CA ALA A 8 -23.03 -2.70 -2.56
C ALA A 8 -21.71 -2.80 -3.33
N ASP A 9 -20.95 -1.70 -3.34
CA ASP A 9 -19.56 -1.71 -3.83
C ASP A 9 -18.70 -2.52 -2.85
N ALA A 10 -18.40 -3.77 -3.19
CA ALA A 10 -17.59 -4.67 -2.36
C ALA A 10 -16.21 -4.07 -2.00
N ALA A 11 -15.64 -3.21 -2.86
CA ALA A 11 -14.41 -2.50 -2.55
C ALA A 11 -14.57 -1.46 -1.42
N SER A 12 -15.78 -1.16 -0.99
CA SER A 12 -16.05 -0.25 0.13
C SER A 12 -16.22 -0.99 1.47
N ASP A 13 -16.30 -2.32 1.45
CA ASP A 13 -16.50 -3.14 2.65
C ASP A 13 -15.16 -3.55 3.27
N ALA A 14 -14.98 -3.25 4.55
CA ALA A 14 -13.81 -3.63 5.32
C ALA A 14 -13.63 -5.17 5.40
N THR A 15 -14.72 -5.95 5.38
CA THR A 15 -14.66 -7.42 5.34
C THR A 15 -14.00 -7.90 4.04
N THR A 16 -14.31 -7.26 2.92
CA THR A 16 -13.68 -7.57 1.62
C THR A 16 -12.17 -7.39 1.68
N ALA A 17 -11.66 -6.38 2.40
CA ALA A 17 -10.22 -6.16 2.52
C ALA A 17 -9.50 -7.38 3.16
N ARG A 18 -10.10 -7.99 4.20
CA ARG A 18 -9.56 -9.21 4.83
C ARG A 18 -9.62 -10.42 3.92
N LEU A 19 -10.70 -10.58 3.15
CA LEU A 19 -10.83 -11.67 2.19
C LEU A 19 -9.79 -11.56 1.07
N VAL A 20 -9.54 -10.36 0.58
CA VAL A 20 -8.51 -10.09 -0.43
C VAL A 20 -7.11 -10.38 0.11
N GLU A 21 -6.78 -9.97 1.33
CA GLU A 21 -5.50 -10.31 1.95
C GLU A 21 -5.34 -11.84 2.10
N ARG A 22 -6.38 -12.54 2.53
CA ARG A 22 -6.37 -14.01 2.61
C ARG A 22 -6.12 -14.65 1.24
N ALA A 23 -6.75 -14.13 0.18
CA ALA A 23 -6.52 -14.59 -1.18
C ALA A 23 -5.06 -14.38 -1.62
N MET A 24 -4.44 -13.25 -1.25
CA MET A 24 -3.01 -13.00 -1.50
C MET A 24 -2.13 -14.04 -0.80
N ARG A 25 -2.39 -14.31 0.47
CA ARG A 25 -1.63 -15.31 1.27
C ARG A 25 -1.75 -16.73 0.72
N ALA A 26 -2.94 -17.07 0.21
CA ALA A 26 -3.21 -18.37 -0.40
C ALA A 26 -2.61 -18.49 -1.82
N GLY A 27 -2.08 -17.41 -2.40
CA GLY A 27 -1.61 -17.42 -3.78
C GLY A 27 -2.72 -17.73 -4.78
N THR A 28 -3.93 -17.24 -4.50
CA THR A 28 -5.13 -17.54 -5.32
C THR A 28 -4.96 -17.02 -6.74
N VAL A 29 -5.43 -17.80 -7.72
CA VAL A 29 -5.50 -17.41 -9.12
C VAL A 29 -6.93 -17.58 -9.61
N LEU A 30 -7.53 -16.50 -10.07
CA LEU A 30 -8.84 -16.50 -10.71
C LEU A 30 -8.65 -16.35 -12.22
N ARG A 31 -9.34 -17.17 -13.00
CA ARG A 31 -9.28 -17.18 -14.48
C ARG A 31 -10.67 -17.08 -15.06
N ASP A 32 -10.82 -16.15 -16.00
CA ASP A 32 -11.99 -15.97 -16.83
C ASP A 32 -11.52 -15.38 -18.16
N ASP A 33 -12.05 -14.26 -18.62
CA ASP A 33 -11.59 -13.51 -19.79
C ASP A 33 -10.21 -12.87 -19.66
N GLY A 34 -9.55 -13.06 -18.53
CA GLY A 34 -8.22 -12.67 -18.13
C GLY A 34 -7.80 -13.45 -16.90
N GLN A 35 -6.79 -12.97 -16.18
CA GLN A 35 -6.32 -13.62 -14.98
C GLN A 35 -6.15 -12.59 -13.86
N ILE A 36 -6.62 -12.94 -12.65
CA ILE A 36 -6.26 -12.20 -11.43
C ILE A 36 -5.35 -13.11 -10.61
N THR A 37 -4.12 -12.67 -10.40
CA THR A 37 -3.14 -13.39 -9.59
C THR A 37 -2.95 -12.65 -8.28
N PHE A 38 -3.24 -13.33 -7.18
CA PHE A 38 -2.97 -12.87 -5.83
C PHE A 38 -1.65 -13.46 -5.36
N ALA A 39 -0.74 -12.63 -4.87
CA ALA A 39 0.58 -13.05 -4.40
C ALA A 39 0.92 -12.40 -3.07
N TRP A 40 1.58 -13.17 -2.20
CA TRP A 40 2.13 -12.69 -0.94
C TRP A 40 3.66 -12.73 -1.01
N GLU A 41 4.30 -11.61 -0.69
CA GLU A 41 5.75 -11.43 -0.78
C GLU A 41 6.40 -11.15 0.59
N GLY A 42 5.57 -10.97 1.62
CA GLY A 42 6.00 -10.65 2.97
C GLY A 42 6.24 -11.88 3.84
N ASP A 43 6.64 -11.62 5.08
CA ASP A 43 6.79 -12.66 6.10
C ASP A 43 5.46 -13.36 6.40
N GLN A 44 5.54 -14.58 6.91
CA GLN A 44 4.38 -15.34 7.40
C GLN A 44 3.82 -14.65 8.64
N ARG A 45 2.76 -13.87 8.46
CA ARG A 45 2.00 -13.23 9.55
C ARG A 45 0.61 -13.84 9.59
N PRO A 46 -0.08 -13.84 10.74
CA PRO A 46 -1.47 -14.30 10.81
C PRO A 46 -2.38 -13.47 9.89
N ASP A 47 -3.50 -14.06 9.48
CA ASP A 47 -4.56 -13.36 8.78
C ASP A 47 -5.02 -12.15 9.59
N ALA A 48 -5.44 -11.09 8.90
CA ALA A 48 -5.97 -9.92 9.56
C ALA A 48 -7.27 -10.26 10.33
N SER A 49 -7.28 -9.94 11.61
CA SER A 49 -8.44 -10.07 12.48
C SER A 49 -9.35 -8.84 12.39
N THR A 50 -8.76 -7.67 12.21
CA THR A 50 -9.46 -6.39 12.13
C THR A 50 -9.19 -5.68 10.80
N SER A 51 -10.15 -4.87 10.38
CA SER A 51 -9.99 -4.00 9.22
C SER A 51 -10.86 -2.76 9.40
N GLN A 52 -10.32 -1.61 9.06
CA GLN A 52 -11.03 -0.34 9.06
C GLN A 52 -10.72 0.48 7.80
N ARG A 53 -11.72 1.21 7.32
CA ARG A 53 -11.54 2.10 6.19
C ARG A 53 -10.61 3.25 6.57
N PHE A 54 -9.66 3.58 5.70
CA PHE A 54 -8.66 4.62 5.93
C PHE A 54 -8.71 5.70 4.85
N GLY A 55 -9.21 6.87 5.22
CA GLY A 55 -9.18 8.07 4.40
C GLY A 55 -9.85 7.93 3.02
N TYR A 56 -9.77 9.00 2.26
CA TYR A 56 -10.20 9.06 0.85
C TYR A 56 -8.98 9.24 -0.05
N ALA A 57 -8.92 8.46 -1.12
CA ALA A 57 -7.94 8.65 -2.18
C ALA A 57 -8.66 8.61 -3.53
N PRO A 58 -8.51 9.62 -4.39
CA PRO A 58 -9.09 9.58 -5.72
C PRO A 58 -8.63 8.32 -6.48
N GLY A 59 -9.61 7.52 -6.94
CA GLY A 59 -9.32 6.30 -7.70
C GLY A 59 -8.84 5.09 -6.89
N ALA A 60 -8.89 5.12 -5.55
CA ALA A 60 -8.56 3.99 -4.71
C ALA A 60 -9.39 3.96 -3.42
N GLN A 61 -9.58 2.75 -2.88
CA GLN A 61 -10.07 2.53 -1.52
C GLN A 61 -8.91 2.02 -0.67
N ARG A 62 -8.80 2.52 0.56
CA ARG A 62 -7.74 2.15 1.49
C ARG A 62 -8.31 1.59 2.78
N PHE A 63 -7.65 0.57 3.31
CA PHE A 63 -8.00 -0.07 4.56
C PHE A 63 -6.74 -0.27 5.40
N ILE A 64 -6.86 -0.04 6.71
CA ILE A 64 -5.84 -0.46 7.68
C ILE A 64 -6.25 -1.83 8.20
N LEU A 65 -5.33 -2.78 8.18
CA LEU A 65 -5.49 -4.13 8.70
C LEU A 65 -4.58 -4.29 9.92
N ASP A 66 -5.17 -4.67 11.07
CA ASP A 66 -4.48 -4.86 12.36
C ASP A 66 -3.49 -3.74 12.70
N ASP A 67 -3.86 -2.49 12.42
CA ASP A 67 -3.09 -1.26 12.66
C ASP A 67 -1.64 -1.26 12.10
N SER A 68 -1.29 -2.24 11.30
CA SER A 68 0.08 -2.47 10.82
C SER A 68 0.23 -2.58 9.31
N ARG A 69 -0.86 -2.78 8.58
CA ARG A 69 -0.86 -2.98 7.14
C ARG A 69 -1.84 -2.04 6.45
N LEU A 70 -1.41 -1.44 5.36
CA LEU A 70 -2.24 -0.63 4.49
C LEU A 70 -2.57 -1.44 3.23
N LEU A 71 -3.84 -1.80 3.07
CA LEU A 71 -4.35 -2.41 1.86
C LEU A 71 -5.00 -1.34 0.99
N THR A 72 -4.57 -1.22 -0.26
CA THR A 72 -5.10 -0.28 -1.25
C THR A 72 -5.71 -1.04 -2.42
N MET A 73 -7.00 -0.86 -2.65
CA MET A 73 -7.73 -1.37 -3.82
C MET A 73 -7.85 -0.26 -4.86
N HIS A 74 -7.25 -0.45 -6.02
CA HIS A 74 -7.23 0.55 -7.09
C HIS A 74 -8.48 0.44 -7.97
N ARG A 75 -9.26 1.51 -8.06
CA ARG A 75 -10.37 1.64 -9.03
C ARG A 75 -9.86 2.02 -10.43
N ARG A 76 -8.73 2.70 -10.47
CA ARG A 76 -7.95 2.96 -11.68
C ARG A 76 -6.63 2.22 -11.51
N MET A 77 -6.52 1.07 -12.13
CA MET A 77 -5.38 0.18 -12.00
C MET A 77 -4.19 0.72 -12.78
N PRO A 78 -3.06 1.03 -12.11
CA PRO A 78 -1.83 1.40 -12.81
C PRO A 78 -1.20 0.17 -13.45
N ARG A 79 -0.49 0.35 -14.56
CA ARG A 79 0.37 -0.70 -15.13
C ARG A 79 1.46 -1.08 -14.14
N VAL A 80 1.82 -2.35 -14.09
CA VAL A 80 2.83 -2.85 -13.12
C VAL A 80 4.14 -2.08 -13.22
N GLN A 81 4.65 -1.83 -14.44
CA GLN A 81 5.92 -1.15 -14.67
C GLN A 81 5.95 0.29 -14.12
N ASN A 82 4.80 0.97 -14.10
CA ASN A 82 4.68 2.36 -13.68
C ASN A 82 4.03 2.48 -12.30
N SER A 83 4.04 1.42 -11.51
CA SER A 83 3.36 1.37 -10.22
C SER A 83 4.34 1.51 -9.05
N ALA A 84 3.81 1.90 -7.90
CA ALA A 84 4.55 1.86 -6.64
C ALA A 84 5.08 0.45 -6.33
N VAL A 85 4.43 -0.61 -6.84
CA VAL A 85 4.86 -2.01 -6.66
C VAL A 85 6.23 -2.25 -7.30
N ALA A 86 6.41 -1.83 -8.56
CA ALA A 86 7.71 -1.99 -9.25
C ALA A 86 8.80 -1.21 -8.51
N PHE A 87 8.50 0.01 -8.07
CA PHE A 87 9.42 0.85 -7.33
C PHE A 87 9.81 0.25 -5.97
N LEU A 88 8.84 -0.20 -5.17
CA LEU A 88 9.11 -0.82 -3.87
C LEU A 88 9.89 -2.13 -3.98
N ARG A 89 9.62 -2.94 -5.02
CA ARG A 89 10.42 -4.15 -5.31
C ARG A 89 11.86 -3.79 -5.64
N HIS A 90 12.07 -2.81 -6.53
CA HIS A 90 13.40 -2.34 -6.89
C HIS A 90 14.18 -1.84 -5.66
N LEU A 91 13.58 -1.01 -4.81
CA LEU A 91 14.22 -0.53 -3.59
C LEU A 91 14.60 -1.68 -2.63
N ARG A 92 13.71 -2.68 -2.48
CA ARG A 92 14.00 -3.86 -1.66
C ARG A 92 15.17 -4.67 -2.21
N GLU A 93 15.22 -4.90 -3.52
CA GLU A 93 16.32 -5.61 -4.20
C GLU A 93 17.67 -4.91 -4.01
N ARG A 94 17.64 -3.59 -3.87
CA ARG A 94 18.82 -2.75 -3.57
C ARG A 94 19.11 -2.61 -2.08
N GLY A 95 18.38 -3.32 -1.21
CA GLY A 95 18.58 -3.28 0.23
C GLY A 95 18.11 -1.99 0.93
N PHE A 96 17.27 -1.18 0.28
CA PHE A 96 16.70 0.01 0.89
C PHE A 96 15.57 -0.36 1.85
N THR A 97 15.79 -0.15 3.16
CA THR A 97 14.86 -0.59 4.22
C THR A 97 13.95 0.50 4.75
N GLN A 98 14.12 1.73 4.32
CA GLN A 98 13.35 2.89 4.82
C GLN A 98 12.08 3.18 3.99
N ALA A 99 11.78 2.34 2.98
CA ALA A 99 10.51 2.36 2.27
C ALA A 99 9.48 1.45 2.94
N PRO A 100 8.17 1.70 2.73
CA PRO A 100 7.15 0.76 3.15
C PRO A 100 7.41 -0.64 2.59
N GLN A 101 7.34 -1.65 3.44
CA GLN A 101 7.50 -3.04 3.01
C GLN A 101 6.26 -3.48 2.21
N LEU A 102 6.45 -3.98 1.01
CA LEU A 102 5.39 -4.61 0.22
C LEU A 102 5.14 -6.03 0.76
N PHE A 103 3.91 -6.32 1.13
CA PHE A 103 3.51 -7.65 1.62
C PHE A 103 2.81 -8.48 0.56
N GLY A 104 1.99 -7.85 -0.27
CA GLY A 104 1.25 -8.61 -1.27
C GLY A 104 0.65 -7.73 -2.38
N THR A 105 0.29 -8.40 -3.46
CA THR A 105 -0.32 -7.78 -4.64
C THR A 105 -1.45 -8.63 -5.20
N ALA A 106 -2.43 -7.98 -5.83
CA ALA A 106 -3.32 -8.61 -6.78
C ALA A 106 -3.11 -7.96 -8.15
N LEU A 107 -2.72 -8.75 -9.12
CA LEU A 107 -2.46 -8.32 -10.50
C LEU A 107 -3.56 -8.83 -11.42
N VAL A 108 -4.09 -7.94 -12.23
CA VAL A 108 -4.98 -8.29 -13.35
C VAL A 108 -4.14 -8.37 -14.62
N THR A 109 -4.19 -9.50 -15.30
CA THR A 109 -3.51 -9.71 -16.59
C THR A 109 -4.56 -9.99 -17.64
N ASP A 110 -4.53 -9.25 -18.74
CA ASP A 110 -5.43 -9.46 -19.87
C ASP A 110 -4.94 -10.56 -20.82
N ARG A 111 -5.70 -10.79 -21.91
CA ARG A 111 -5.35 -11.77 -22.93
C ARG A 111 -4.08 -11.44 -23.71
N SER A 112 -3.65 -10.18 -23.72
CA SER A 112 -2.39 -9.74 -24.36
C SER A 112 -1.15 -10.00 -23.48
N GLY A 113 -1.36 -10.36 -22.22
CA GLY A 113 -0.29 -10.51 -21.22
C GLY A 113 0.08 -9.19 -20.53
N GLU A 114 -0.66 -8.11 -20.81
CA GLU A 114 -0.44 -6.84 -20.09
C GLU A 114 -1.02 -6.93 -18.67
N ALA A 115 -0.27 -6.41 -17.69
CA ALA A 115 -0.62 -6.54 -16.29
C ALA A 115 -0.78 -5.18 -15.60
N TRP A 116 -1.81 -5.10 -14.75
CA TRP A 116 -2.16 -3.94 -13.93
C TRP A 116 -2.25 -4.33 -12.45
N VAL A 117 -1.97 -3.37 -11.60
CA VAL A 117 -2.09 -3.54 -10.14
C VAL A 117 -3.52 -3.23 -9.71
N ALA A 118 -4.26 -4.25 -9.28
CA ALA A 118 -5.60 -4.09 -8.72
C ALA A 118 -5.56 -3.79 -7.22
N VAL A 119 -4.68 -4.49 -6.48
CA VAL A 119 -4.56 -4.32 -5.03
C VAL A 119 -3.10 -4.38 -4.61
N THR A 120 -2.75 -3.58 -3.60
CA THR A 120 -1.48 -3.67 -2.89
C THR A 120 -1.71 -3.81 -1.39
N SER A 121 -0.85 -4.59 -0.72
CA SER A 121 -0.75 -4.64 0.74
C SER A 121 0.68 -4.27 1.12
N GLN A 122 0.84 -3.27 1.99
CA GLN A 122 2.14 -2.78 2.42
C GLN A 122 2.12 -2.42 3.91
N SER A 123 3.30 -2.22 4.51
CA SER A 123 3.38 -1.74 5.89
C SER A 123 2.69 -0.39 6.04
N PHE A 124 1.93 -0.25 7.13
CA PHE A 124 1.30 1.00 7.52
C PHE A 124 2.20 1.73 8.51
N ILE A 125 2.52 2.99 8.21
CA ILE A 125 3.28 3.86 9.11
C ILE A 125 2.28 4.59 9.98
N GLN A 126 2.26 4.25 11.26
CA GLN A 126 1.43 4.94 12.25
C GLN A 126 2.02 6.32 12.55
N ASN A 127 1.14 7.32 12.71
CA ASN A 127 1.52 8.67 13.11
C ASN A 127 2.70 9.25 12.31
N PRO A 128 2.61 9.30 10.97
CA PRO A 128 3.68 9.85 10.16
C PRO A 128 3.91 11.31 10.57
N THR A 129 5.16 11.70 10.79
CA THR A 129 5.49 13.11 10.94
C THR A 129 5.38 13.77 9.59
N ASP A 130 4.48 14.74 9.47
CA ASP A 130 4.39 15.58 8.29
C ASP A 130 5.54 16.61 8.31
N ILE A 131 6.53 16.39 7.45
CA ILE A 131 7.71 17.26 7.35
C ILE A 131 7.30 18.68 6.94
N ASP A 132 6.31 18.84 6.09
CA ASP A 132 5.83 20.17 5.68
C ASP A 132 5.21 20.92 6.86
N ALA A 133 4.39 20.23 7.66
CA ALA A 133 3.84 20.81 8.89
C ALA A 133 4.95 21.16 9.90
N ALA A 134 5.95 20.30 10.06
CA ALA A 134 7.09 20.56 10.94
C ALA A 134 7.91 21.76 10.47
N LEU A 135 8.20 21.89 9.18
CA LEU A 135 8.91 23.03 8.61
C LEU A 135 8.12 24.34 8.76
N ARG A 136 6.81 24.32 8.54
CA ARG A 136 5.95 25.49 8.76
C ARG A 136 5.98 25.96 10.21
N GLU A 137 5.99 25.01 11.16
CA GLU A 137 6.08 25.34 12.58
C GLU A 137 7.42 25.98 12.92
N ILE A 138 8.55 25.51 12.37
CA ILE A 138 9.87 26.15 12.53
C ILE A 138 9.83 27.58 11.99
N LEU A 139 9.29 27.77 10.78
CA LEU A 139 9.20 29.10 10.15
C LEU A 139 8.33 30.06 10.98
N ARG A 140 7.27 29.55 11.62
CA ARG A 140 6.37 30.35 12.45
C ARG A 140 6.98 30.75 13.80
N THR A 141 7.72 29.83 14.43
CA THR A 141 8.25 30.05 15.79
C THR A 141 9.68 30.58 15.83
N GLY A 142 10.40 30.45 14.71
CA GLY A 142 11.83 30.80 14.64
C GLY A 142 12.74 29.85 15.43
N THR A 143 12.18 28.77 15.99
CA THR A 143 12.92 27.81 16.81
C THR A 143 12.86 26.42 16.19
N ALA A 144 14.02 25.83 15.90
CA ALA A 144 14.15 24.42 15.62
C ALA A 144 14.37 23.70 16.96
N ASP A 145 13.41 22.89 17.40
CA ASP A 145 13.63 22.03 18.54
C ASP A 145 14.55 20.84 18.15
N GLU A 146 15.10 20.18 19.13
CA GLU A 146 16.01 19.05 18.95
C GLU A 146 15.36 17.89 18.17
N ARG A 147 14.04 17.72 18.29
CA ARG A 147 13.27 16.70 17.56
C ARG A 147 13.25 16.99 16.06
N LEU A 148 13.10 18.25 15.69
CA LEU A 148 13.07 18.69 14.30
C LEU A 148 14.45 18.56 13.64
N VAL A 149 15.53 18.89 14.38
CA VAL A 149 16.90 18.67 13.89
C VAL A 149 17.13 17.18 13.61
N ARG A 150 16.82 16.29 14.56
CA ARG A 150 16.93 14.83 14.35
C ARG A 150 16.06 14.33 13.19
N THR A 151 14.86 14.89 13.01
CA THR A 151 14.00 14.52 11.87
C THR A 151 14.67 14.92 10.56
N ALA A 152 15.26 16.10 10.47
CA ALA A 152 15.98 16.55 9.28
C ALA A 152 17.20 15.66 8.98
N GLU A 153 17.98 15.28 10.00
CA GLU A 153 19.09 14.33 9.87
C GLU A 153 18.62 12.97 9.32
N HIS A 154 17.57 12.40 9.89
CA HIS A 154 16.99 11.14 9.41
C HIS A 154 16.50 11.23 7.96
N VAL A 155 15.91 12.36 7.57
CA VAL A 155 15.46 12.58 6.17
C VAL A 155 16.66 12.68 5.24
N ALA A 156 17.71 13.39 5.64
CA ALA A 156 18.92 13.50 4.85
C ALA A 156 19.60 12.13 4.64
N ASP A 157 19.69 11.32 5.71
CA ASP A 157 20.23 9.95 5.64
C ASP A 157 19.37 9.04 4.76
N ALA A 158 18.04 9.15 4.85
CA ALA A 158 17.10 8.42 4.01
C ALA A 158 17.26 8.79 2.53
N LEU A 159 17.36 10.08 2.22
CA LEU A 159 17.58 10.56 0.86
C LEU A 159 18.94 10.13 0.29
N ALA A 160 20.00 10.20 1.10
CA ALA A 160 21.33 9.72 0.70
C ALA A 160 21.32 8.21 0.45
N SER A 161 20.61 7.44 1.28
CA SER A 161 20.45 6.00 1.11
C SER A 161 19.60 5.66 -0.12
N LEU A 162 18.52 6.39 -0.36
CA LEU A 162 17.69 6.26 -1.55
C LEU A 162 18.49 6.55 -2.82
N HIS A 163 19.28 7.63 -2.83
CA HIS A 163 20.09 7.99 -3.98
C HIS A 163 21.14 6.91 -4.33
N ARG A 164 21.67 6.21 -3.33
CA ARG A 164 22.56 5.07 -3.57
C ARG A 164 21.85 3.82 -4.09
N ALA A 165 20.55 3.70 -3.83
CA ALA A 165 19.73 2.57 -4.27
C ALA A 165 19.15 2.74 -5.70
N LEU A 166 19.08 3.96 -6.19
CA LEU A 166 18.64 4.28 -7.56
C LEU A 166 19.76 4.17 -8.55
#